data_faacc2b459d638590b57563b4f568681
#
_entry.id   faacc2b459d638590b57563b4f568681
#
_cell.length_a   1.000
_cell.length_b   1.000
_cell.length_c   1.000
_cell.angle_alpha   90.00
_cell.angle_beta   90.00
_cell.angle_gamma   90.00
#
_symmetry.space_group_name_H-M   'P 1'
#
loop_
_entity.id
_entity.type
_entity.pdbx_description
1 polymer ?
#
loop_
_entity_poly.entity_id
_entity_poly.type
_entity_poly.pdbx_seq_one_letter_code
_entity_poly.pdbx_strand_id
1 'polypeptide(L)'
;MLLNIGDKAPNFTLPDANGESVSLSDFKGKKVVLWFFPKASTPGWTIEGQGFRDEFKKFESKNMSILGCSADPPSKQKKFCDKQNFDYPMLCDESHSMLEDYGVWGLKKFMGREYMGISRVTYVISEDGLIEKVYDKVKTKSHALDILDDL
;
A
#
# COMPACT_ATOMS: atom_id res chain seq x y z
N MET A 1 -3.58 -15.74 -3.06
CA MET A 1 -2.22 -15.97 -3.59
C MET A 1 -1.61 -14.65 -4.05
N LEU A 2 -0.40 -14.36 -3.62
CA LEU A 2 0.28 -13.12 -4.00
C LEU A 2 0.64 -13.12 -5.49
N LEU A 3 0.71 -11.93 -6.07
CA LEU A 3 1.21 -11.76 -7.44
C LEU A 3 2.71 -12.01 -7.49
N ASN A 4 3.20 -12.45 -8.64
CA ASN A 4 4.62 -12.72 -8.86
C ASN A 4 5.28 -11.56 -9.61
N ILE A 5 6.60 -11.46 -9.46
CA ILE A 5 7.41 -10.52 -10.24
C ILE A 5 7.19 -10.85 -11.74
N GLY A 6 6.91 -9.83 -12.53
CA GLY A 6 6.60 -9.96 -13.95
C GLY A 6 5.11 -10.02 -14.27
N ASP A 7 4.25 -10.25 -13.28
CA ASP A 7 2.81 -10.24 -13.50
C ASP A 7 2.32 -8.82 -13.78
N LYS A 8 1.26 -8.71 -14.58
CA LYS A 8 0.61 -7.43 -14.81
C LYS A 8 -0.10 -7.00 -13.52
N ALA A 9 0.15 -5.78 -13.05
CA ALA A 9 -0.53 -5.23 -11.89
C ALA A 9 -1.99 -4.96 -12.24
N PRO A 10 -2.97 -5.53 -11.47
CA PRO A 10 -4.37 -5.26 -11.70
C PRO A 10 -4.69 -3.77 -11.58
N ASN A 11 -5.44 -3.24 -12.54
CA ASN A 11 -5.89 -1.86 -12.46
C ASN A 11 -6.95 -1.70 -11.37
N PHE A 12 -7.05 -0.51 -10.82
CA PHE A 12 -8.04 -0.18 -9.80
C PHE A 12 -8.50 1.27 -9.94
N THR A 13 -9.66 1.56 -9.41
CA THR A 13 -10.16 2.93 -9.23
C THR A 13 -10.87 2.96 -7.89
N LEU A 14 -10.29 3.67 -6.93
CA LEU A 14 -10.77 3.72 -5.55
C LEU A 14 -10.72 5.14 -5.01
N PRO A 15 -11.59 5.48 -4.04
CA PRO A 15 -11.48 6.76 -3.35
C PRO A 15 -10.27 6.77 -2.44
N ASP A 16 -9.64 7.94 -2.33
CA ASP A 16 -8.60 8.17 -1.32
C ASP A 16 -9.23 8.72 -0.02
N ALA A 17 -8.38 9.14 0.91
CA ALA A 17 -8.82 9.68 2.20
C ALA A 17 -9.67 10.96 2.07
N ASN A 18 -9.55 11.67 0.96
CA ASN A 18 -10.32 12.89 0.68
C ASN A 18 -11.56 12.62 -0.18
N GLY A 19 -11.83 11.37 -0.52
CA GLY A 19 -12.95 10.98 -1.37
C GLY A 19 -12.71 11.17 -2.86
N GLU A 20 -11.48 11.51 -3.26
CA GLU A 20 -11.12 11.67 -4.67
C GLU A 20 -10.75 10.33 -5.28
N SER A 21 -11.18 10.10 -6.54
CA SER A 21 -10.88 8.85 -7.25
C SER A 21 -9.42 8.78 -7.66
N VAL A 22 -8.78 7.65 -7.34
CA VAL A 22 -7.39 7.35 -7.70
C VAL A 22 -7.36 6.04 -8.48
N SER A 23 -6.72 6.04 -9.64
CA SER A 23 -6.56 4.84 -10.48
C SER A 23 -5.10 4.55 -10.71
N LEU A 24 -4.76 3.26 -10.88
CA LEU A 24 -3.38 2.87 -11.21
C LEU A 24 -2.92 3.55 -12.52
N SER A 25 -3.81 3.70 -13.48
CA SER A 25 -3.50 4.36 -14.75
C SER A 25 -3.07 5.82 -14.59
N ASP A 26 -3.40 6.47 -13.48
CA ASP A 26 -2.96 7.86 -13.20
C ASP A 26 -1.44 7.95 -12.98
N PHE A 27 -0.79 6.83 -12.72
CA PHE A 27 0.64 6.76 -12.44
C PHE A 27 1.46 6.16 -13.58
N LYS A 28 0.89 6.10 -14.77
CA LYS A 28 1.56 5.56 -15.95
C LYS A 28 2.86 6.34 -16.22
N GLY A 29 3.95 5.61 -16.44
CA GLY A 29 5.27 6.22 -16.62
C GLY A 29 6.02 6.49 -15.31
N LYS A 30 5.44 6.11 -14.17
CA LYS A 30 6.06 6.20 -12.85
C LYS A 30 6.07 4.84 -12.17
N LYS A 31 7.05 4.61 -11.32
CA LYS A 31 7.03 3.44 -10.43
C LYS A 31 6.08 3.74 -9.27
N VAL A 32 5.34 2.73 -8.82
CA VAL A 32 4.39 2.85 -7.71
C VAL A 32 4.81 1.90 -6.60
N VAL A 33 4.98 2.43 -5.40
CA VAL A 33 5.15 1.65 -4.17
C VAL A 33 3.79 1.55 -3.52
N LEU A 34 3.18 0.38 -3.63
CA LEU A 34 1.82 0.10 -3.13
C LEU A 34 1.93 -0.78 -1.89
N TRP A 35 1.61 -0.22 -0.73
CA TRP A 35 1.69 -0.95 0.53
C TRP A 35 0.31 -1.17 1.14
N PHE A 36 0.09 -2.39 1.60
CA PHE A 36 -1.18 -2.81 2.20
C PHE A 36 -1.05 -2.93 3.70
N PHE A 37 -2.09 -2.50 4.43
CA PHE A 37 -2.13 -2.60 5.88
C PHE A 37 -3.54 -2.98 6.33
N PRO A 38 -3.68 -3.71 7.46
CA PRO A 38 -4.99 -4.25 7.85
C PRO A 38 -5.94 -3.20 8.40
N LYS A 39 -5.45 -2.16 9.08
CA LYS A 39 -6.31 -1.18 9.73
C LYS A 39 -5.55 0.10 10.03
N ALA A 40 -6.16 1.25 9.74
CA ALA A 40 -5.61 2.56 10.06
C ALA A 40 -5.35 2.70 11.57
N SER A 41 -4.32 3.47 11.91
CA SER A 41 -3.92 3.77 13.30
C SER A 41 -3.44 2.58 14.14
N THR A 42 -3.13 1.44 13.52
CA THR A 42 -2.48 0.32 14.20
C THR A 42 -0.98 0.61 14.34
N PRO A 43 -0.35 0.41 15.53
CA PRO A 43 1.03 0.86 15.78
C PRO A 43 2.08 0.42 14.75
N GLY A 44 2.12 -0.85 14.37
CA GLY A 44 3.10 -1.36 13.41
C GLY A 44 2.96 -0.72 12.03
N TRP A 45 1.72 -0.55 11.57
CA TRP A 45 1.42 0.06 10.28
C TRP A 45 1.64 1.57 10.28
N THR A 46 1.43 2.21 11.43
CA THR A 46 1.72 3.62 11.61
C THR A 46 3.22 3.87 11.44
N ILE A 47 4.06 3.04 12.03
CA ILE A 47 5.53 3.13 11.89
C ILE A 47 5.95 2.93 10.43
N GLU A 48 5.37 1.97 9.73
CA GLU A 48 5.64 1.73 8.31
C GLU A 48 5.27 2.95 7.47
N GLY A 49 4.07 3.51 7.69
CA GLY A 49 3.62 4.72 6.98
C GLY A 49 4.47 5.94 7.28
N GLN A 50 4.94 6.09 8.53
CA GLN A 50 5.84 7.16 8.91
C GLN A 50 7.19 7.05 8.19
N GLY A 51 7.69 5.83 7.98
CA GLY A 51 8.90 5.60 7.19
C GLY A 51 8.75 6.11 5.77
N PHE A 52 7.64 5.80 5.11
CA PHE A 52 7.36 6.32 3.77
C PHE A 52 7.19 7.83 3.77
N ARG A 53 6.53 8.40 4.78
CA ARG A 53 6.40 9.84 4.93
C ARG A 53 7.76 10.52 5.05
N ASP A 54 8.63 10.01 5.90
CA ASP A 54 9.94 10.60 6.18
C ASP A 54 10.87 10.55 4.96
N GLU A 55 10.73 9.52 4.13
CA GLU A 55 11.55 9.31 2.95
C GLU A 55 10.85 9.72 1.63
N PHE A 56 9.71 10.41 1.73
CA PHE A 56 8.86 10.77 0.58
C PHE A 56 9.61 11.47 -0.54
N LYS A 57 10.45 12.46 -0.20
CA LYS A 57 11.22 13.20 -1.20
C LYS A 57 12.22 12.33 -1.95
N LYS A 58 12.78 11.32 -1.30
CA LYS A 58 13.71 10.39 -1.94
C LYS A 58 12.98 9.52 -2.95
N PHE A 59 11.77 9.06 -2.62
CA PHE A 59 10.94 8.33 -3.57
C PHE A 59 10.57 9.20 -4.77
N GLU A 60 10.18 10.45 -4.55
CA GLU A 60 9.89 11.39 -5.64
C GLU A 60 11.08 11.59 -6.55
N SER A 61 12.29 11.75 -5.99
CA SER A 61 13.52 11.97 -6.77
C SER A 61 13.84 10.78 -7.67
N LYS A 62 13.33 9.59 -7.35
CA LYS A 62 13.49 8.38 -8.16
C LYS A 62 12.30 8.12 -9.09
N ASN A 63 11.42 9.10 -9.26
CA ASN A 63 10.20 8.99 -10.07
C ASN A 63 9.26 7.90 -9.56
N MET A 64 9.13 7.78 -8.24
CA MET A 64 8.29 6.79 -7.57
C MET A 64 7.16 7.48 -6.81
N SER A 65 5.95 6.93 -6.93
CA SER A 65 4.79 7.36 -6.14
C SER A 65 4.49 6.33 -5.06
N ILE A 66 3.98 6.79 -3.92
CA ILE A 66 3.63 5.93 -2.80
C ILE A 66 2.11 5.90 -2.66
N LEU A 67 1.53 4.71 -2.55
CA LEU A 67 0.10 4.51 -2.29
C LEU A 67 -0.05 3.53 -1.12
N GLY A 68 -0.85 3.90 -0.13
CA GLY A 68 -1.28 2.98 0.91
C GLY A 68 -2.69 2.48 0.62
N CYS A 69 -3.03 1.30 1.10
CA CYS A 69 -4.37 0.74 0.90
C CYS A 69 -4.82 -0.11 2.07
N SER A 70 -6.05 0.11 2.52
CA SER A 70 -6.72 -0.74 3.51
C SER A 70 -8.21 -0.80 3.19
N ALA A 71 -8.98 -1.54 4.00
CA ALA A 71 -10.44 -1.60 3.88
C ALA A 71 -11.15 -0.52 4.70
N ASP A 72 -10.42 0.42 5.30
CA ASP A 72 -11.02 1.50 6.08
C ASP A 72 -11.81 2.47 5.19
N PRO A 73 -12.90 3.06 5.69
CA PRO A 73 -13.62 4.09 4.96
C PRO A 73 -12.82 5.40 4.91
N PRO A 74 -13.13 6.30 3.94
CA PRO A 74 -12.40 7.57 3.79
C PRO A 74 -12.30 8.40 5.08
N SER A 75 -13.33 8.42 5.90
CA SER A 75 -13.31 9.18 7.16
C SER A 75 -12.22 8.71 8.13
N LYS A 76 -12.03 7.40 8.25
CA LYS A 76 -10.98 6.83 9.10
C LYS A 76 -9.60 7.02 8.48
N GLN A 77 -9.47 6.85 7.17
CA GLN A 77 -8.22 7.10 6.46
C GLN A 77 -7.80 8.55 6.60
N LYS A 78 -8.73 9.49 6.48
CA LYS A 78 -8.44 10.90 6.62
C LYS A 78 -7.90 11.25 8.01
N LYS A 79 -8.51 10.72 9.07
CA LYS A 79 -8.04 10.92 10.43
C LYS A 79 -6.61 10.40 10.60
N PHE A 80 -6.34 9.23 10.04
CA PHE A 80 -5.01 8.62 10.07
C PHE A 80 -3.98 9.49 9.33
N CYS A 81 -4.30 9.91 8.10
CA CYS A 81 -3.42 10.77 7.30
C CYS A 81 -3.15 12.12 7.98
N ASP A 82 -4.19 12.77 8.50
CA ASP A 82 -4.06 14.07 9.15
C ASP A 82 -3.21 13.97 10.43
N LYS A 83 -3.42 12.93 11.22
CA LYS A 83 -2.67 12.71 12.47
C LYS A 83 -1.20 12.42 12.20
N GLN A 84 -0.88 11.71 11.13
CA GLN A 84 0.48 11.28 10.80
C GLN A 84 1.16 12.18 9.77
N ASN A 85 0.45 13.17 9.22
CA ASN A 85 0.96 14.06 8.16
C ASN A 85 1.43 13.31 6.91
N PHE A 86 0.64 12.35 6.47
CA PHE A 86 0.93 11.61 5.24
C PHE A 86 0.55 12.45 4.02
N ASP A 87 1.53 12.69 3.13
CA ASP A 87 1.34 13.50 1.91
C ASP A 87 0.98 12.66 0.69
N TYR A 88 1.03 11.34 0.80
CA TYR A 88 0.71 10.42 -0.31
C TYR A 88 -0.71 9.87 -0.18
N PRO A 89 -1.33 9.45 -1.30
CA PRO A 89 -2.70 8.93 -1.26
C PRO A 89 -2.83 7.64 -0.44
N MET A 90 -3.92 7.56 0.32
CA MET A 90 -4.29 6.37 1.09
C MET A 90 -5.62 5.87 0.54
N LEU A 91 -5.61 4.72 -0.11
CA LEU A 91 -6.78 4.16 -0.78
C LEU A 91 -7.71 3.44 0.18
N CYS A 92 -9.01 3.53 -0.11
CA CYS A 92 -10.07 2.96 0.72
C CYS A 92 -10.80 1.89 -0.08
N ASP A 93 -10.48 0.62 0.14
CA ASP A 93 -11.08 -0.51 -0.57
C ASP A 93 -12.10 -1.23 0.31
N GLU A 94 -13.22 -0.57 0.61
CA GLU A 94 -14.26 -1.13 1.47
C GLU A 94 -14.88 -2.40 0.90
N SER A 95 -14.94 -2.55 -0.43
CA SER A 95 -15.48 -3.74 -1.10
C SER A 95 -14.52 -4.92 -1.13
N HIS A 96 -13.25 -4.71 -0.83
CA HIS A 96 -12.16 -5.69 -0.88
C HIS A 96 -11.80 -6.17 -2.30
N SER A 97 -12.33 -5.55 -3.36
CA SER A 97 -12.07 -6.01 -4.73
C SER A 97 -10.60 -5.88 -5.13
N MET A 98 -9.97 -4.75 -4.84
CA MET A 98 -8.54 -4.55 -5.10
C MET A 98 -7.69 -5.47 -4.20
N LEU A 99 -8.07 -5.62 -2.94
CA LEU A 99 -7.35 -6.48 -2.00
C LEU A 99 -7.35 -7.94 -2.48
N GLU A 100 -8.46 -8.40 -3.04
CA GLU A 100 -8.55 -9.75 -3.63
C GLU A 100 -7.72 -9.86 -4.90
N ASP A 101 -7.78 -8.87 -5.79
CA ASP A 101 -7.04 -8.85 -7.04
C ASP A 101 -5.52 -8.92 -6.82
N TYR A 102 -5.04 -8.27 -5.77
CA TYR A 102 -3.62 -8.27 -5.41
C TYR A 102 -3.23 -9.45 -4.50
N GLY A 103 -4.19 -10.31 -4.15
CA GLY A 103 -3.92 -11.53 -3.37
C GLY A 103 -3.59 -11.28 -1.91
N VAL A 104 -3.94 -10.11 -1.36
CA VAL A 104 -3.63 -9.74 0.02
C VAL A 104 -4.81 -9.91 0.97
N TRP A 105 -6.00 -10.18 0.46
CA TRP A 105 -7.19 -10.47 1.27
C TRP A 105 -7.33 -11.98 1.42
N GLY A 106 -7.36 -12.47 2.66
CA GLY A 106 -7.47 -13.89 2.88
C GLY A 106 -7.66 -14.27 4.34
N LEU A 107 -7.70 -15.58 4.57
CA LEU A 107 -7.91 -16.15 5.90
C LEU A 107 -6.65 -15.99 6.74
N LYS A 108 -6.81 -15.42 7.93
CA LYS A 108 -5.76 -15.24 8.93
C LYS A 108 -6.09 -16.04 10.18
N LYS A 109 -5.05 -16.52 10.87
CA LYS A 109 -5.18 -17.20 12.16
C LYS A 109 -4.41 -16.43 13.22
N PHE A 110 -5.09 -16.15 14.34
CA PHE A 110 -4.47 -15.49 15.47
C PHE A 110 -5.07 -16.02 16.78
N MET A 111 -4.24 -16.58 17.65
CA MET A 111 -4.66 -17.13 18.96
C MET A 111 -5.83 -18.13 18.85
N GLY A 112 -5.75 -19.03 17.86
CA GLY A 112 -6.78 -20.05 17.64
C GLY A 112 -8.04 -19.57 16.94
N ARG A 113 -8.13 -18.30 16.57
CA ARG A 113 -9.26 -17.73 15.83
C ARG A 113 -8.89 -17.54 14.36
N GLU A 114 -9.85 -17.86 13.49
CA GLU A 114 -9.75 -17.60 12.06
C GLU A 114 -10.58 -16.36 11.70
N TYR A 115 -10.03 -15.49 10.86
CA TYR A 115 -10.72 -14.30 10.39
C TYR A 115 -10.21 -13.90 9.02
N MET A 116 -11.02 -13.18 8.26
CA MET A 116 -10.59 -12.61 6.98
C MET A 116 -9.86 -11.29 7.25
N GLY A 117 -8.72 -11.12 6.61
CA GLY A 117 -7.90 -9.94 6.83
C GLY A 117 -6.92 -9.66 5.70
N ILE A 118 -6.18 -8.56 5.84
CA ILE A 118 -5.23 -8.08 4.86
C ILE A 118 -3.82 -8.53 5.24
N SER A 119 -3.11 -9.10 4.27
CA SER A 119 -1.71 -9.49 4.44
C SER A 119 -0.80 -8.26 4.37
N ARG A 120 0.26 -8.27 5.16
CA ARG A 120 1.30 -7.25 5.19
C ARG A 120 2.20 -7.43 3.97
N VAL A 121 1.88 -6.75 2.88
CA VAL A 121 2.59 -6.88 1.61
C VAL A 121 2.78 -5.51 0.99
N THR A 122 3.95 -5.29 0.38
CA THR A 122 4.23 -4.13 -0.44
C THR A 122 4.64 -4.60 -1.82
N TYR A 123 4.02 -4.05 -2.85
CA TYR A 123 4.40 -4.27 -4.24
C TYR A 123 5.08 -3.02 -4.78
N VAL A 124 6.13 -3.20 -5.58
CA VAL A 124 6.66 -2.15 -6.43
C VAL A 124 6.23 -2.45 -7.85
N ILE A 125 5.49 -1.51 -8.44
CA ILE A 125 4.95 -1.64 -9.79
C ILE A 125 5.84 -0.79 -10.72
N SER A 126 6.31 -1.39 -11.82
CA SER A 126 7.17 -0.72 -12.78
C SER A 126 6.42 0.35 -13.58
N GLU A 127 7.16 1.16 -14.30
CA GLU A 127 6.61 2.21 -15.18
C GLU A 127 5.69 1.62 -16.26
N ASP A 128 5.88 0.35 -16.62
CA ASP A 128 5.07 -0.37 -17.60
C ASP A 128 3.84 -1.07 -16.98
N GLY A 129 3.66 -0.97 -15.67
CA GLY A 129 2.53 -1.58 -14.98
C GLY A 129 2.72 -3.05 -14.63
N LEU A 130 3.97 -3.53 -14.56
CA LEU A 130 4.29 -4.89 -14.14
C LEU A 130 4.81 -4.91 -12.70
N ILE A 131 4.60 -6.03 -12.02
CA ILE A 131 5.14 -6.21 -10.66
C ILE A 131 6.66 -6.36 -10.76
N GLU A 132 7.38 -5.42 -10.17
CA GLU A 132 8.85 -5.40 -10.18
C GLU A 132 9.45 -6.02 -8.93
N LYS A 133 8.83 -5.79 -7.76
CA LYS A 133 9.26 -6.32 -6.47
C LYS A 133 8.04 -6.69 -5.62
N VAL A 134 8.20 -7.69 -4.76
CA VAL A 134 7.20 -8.10 -3.78
C VAL A 134 7.87 -8.21 -2.41
N TYR A 135 7.35 -7.49 -1.42
CA TYR A 135 7.83 -7.54 -0.04
C TYR A 135 6.73 -8.12 0.83
N ASP A 136 6.83 -9.40 1.16
CA ASP A 136 5.88 -10.12 2.00
C ASP A 136 6.33 -10.29 3.45
N LYS A 137 7.58 -9.90 3.74
CA LYS A 137 8.15 -9.86 5.09
C LYS A 137 8.69 -8.46 5.34
N VAL A 138 7.93 -7.67 6.07
CA VAL A 138 8.20 -6.24 6.26
C VAL A 138 8.80 -5.96 7.64
N LYS A 139 9.92 -5.23 7.66
CA LYS A 139 10.48 -4.65 8.88
C LYS A 139 9.96 -3.22 8.96
N THR A 140 8.96 -2.96 9.82
CA THR A 140 8.23 -1.70 9.83
C THR A 140 9.09 -0.46 10.02
N LYS A 141 10.18 -0.56 10.79
CA LYS A 141 11.07 0.58 11.06
C LYS A 141 11.99 0.97 9.91
N SER A 142 12.37 0.00 9.07
CA SER A 142 13.37 0.23 7.99
C SER A 142 12.81 -0.02 6.60
N HIS A 143 11.53 -0.37 6.47
CA HIS A 143 10.94 -0.81 5.20
C HIS A 143 11.14 0.18 4.05
N ALA A 144 10.87 1.47 4.29
CA ALA A 144 11.03 2.50 3.26
C ALA A 144 12.48 2.58 2.77
N LEU A 145 13.44 2.56 3.69
CA LEU A 145 14.87 2.57 3.35
C LEU A 145 15.29 1.29 2.63
N ASP A 146 14.77 0.14 3.05
CA ASP A 146 15.05 -1.15 2.41
C ASP A 146 14.61 -1.14 0.95
N ILE A 147 13.43 -0.58 0.65
CA ILE A 147 12.93 -0.45 -0.73
C ILE A 147 13.83 0.49 -1.54
N LEU A 148 14.21 1.63 -0.97
CA LEU A 148 15.08 2.59 -1.64
C LEU A 148 16.45 1.99 -1.98
N ASP A 149 16.99 1.16 -1.09
CA ASP A 149 18.28 0.50 -1.30
C ASP A 149 18.21 -0.57 -2.39
N ASP A 150 17.05 -1.21 -2.57
CA ASP A 150 16.85 -2.26 -3.58
C ASP A 150 16.62 -1.72 -4.99
N LEU A 151 16.37 -0.41 -5.13
CA LEU A 151 15.98 0.22 -6.42
C LEU A 151 16.99 1.33 -6.88
#